data_0b28e8861a4c41d02290ca1faa119f02
#
_entry.id   0b28e8861a4c41d02290ca1faa119f02
#
_cell.length_a   1.000
_cell.length_b   1.000
_cell.length_c   1.000
_cell.angle_alpha   90.00
_cell.angle_beta   90.00
_cell.angle_gamma   90.00
#
_symmetry.space_group_name_H-M   'P 1'
#
loop_
_entity.id
_entity.type
_entity.pdbx_description
1 polymer ?
#
loop_
_entity_poly.entity_id
_entity_poly.type
_entity_poly.pdbx_seq_one_letter_code
_entity_poly.pdbx_strand_id
1 'polypeptide(L)' 'MSEKRDPYDHDPASATWVKSPFSGDDNGSCVVVARFDNGDVWVGDDKNPNRPHLAFDKAEWTAFIQAIEARDPRFTA' A
#
# COMPACT_ATOMS: atom_id res chain seq x y z
N MET A 1 3.67 17.77 -22.32
CA MET A 1 3.94 17.67 -20.96
C MET A 1 3.12 16.61 -20.29
N SER A 2 3.71 15.76 -19.63
CA SER A 2 2.94 14.74 -19.02
C SER A 2 2.64 15.13 -17.61
N GLU A 3 1.45 14.83 -17.21
CA GLU A 3 1.06 15.09 -15.88
C GLU A 3 1.24 13.89 -15.06
N LYS A 4 1.78 14.10 -13.89
CA LYS A 4 1.90 13.03 -12.96
C LYS A 4 0.53 12.72 -12.44
N ARG A 5 0.08 11.51 -12.62
CA ARG A 5 -1.20 11.12 -12.08
C ARG A 5 -1.09 10.99 -10.57
N ASP A 6 -2.16 11.35 -9.91
CA ASP A 6 -2.25 11.23 -8.47
C ASP A 6 -2.62 9.79 -8.15
N PRO A 7 -1.78 9.04 -7.46
CA PRO A 7 -2.10 7.65 -7.16
C PRO A 7 -3.32 7.48 -6.24
N TYR A 8 -3.79 8.56 -5.63
CA TYR A 8 -5.04 8.49 -4.89
C TYR A 8 -6.27 8.55 -5.80
N ASP A 9 -6.09 8.80 -7.09
CA ASP A 9 -7.19 9.07 -8.00
C ASP A 9 -7.72 7.77 -8.59
N HIS A 10 -8.33 6.97 -7.77
CA HIS A 10 -9.03 5.76 -8.16
C HIS A 10 -10.34 5.71 -7.42
N ASP A 11 -11.32 5.07 -8.02
CA ASP A 11 -12.61 4.85 -7.37
C ASP A 11 -12.39 3.88 -6.19
N PRO A 12 -12.67 4.30 -4.97
CA PRO A 12 -12.48 3.40 -3.83
C PRO A 12 -13.26 2.09 -3.97
N ALA A 13 -14.38 2.13 -4.67
CA ALA A 13 -15.17 0.91 -4.85
C ALA A 13 -14.46 -0.10 -5.74
N SER A 14 -13.48 0.34 -6.53
CA SER A 14 -12.73 -0.57 -7.39
C SER A 14 -11.53 -1.20 -6.70
N ALA A 15 -11.24 -0.79 -5.48
CA ALA A 15 -10.07 -1.31 -4.77
C ALA A 15 -10.37 -2.70 -4.24
N THR A 16 -9.46 -3.62 -4.49
CA THR A 16 -9.53 -4.96 -3.91
C THR A 16 -8.43 -5.07 -2.89
N TRP A 17 -8.82 -5.08 -1.64
CA TRP A 17 -7.85 -5.07 -0.54
C TRP A 17 -7.43 -6.48 -0.19
N VAL A 18 -6.14 -6.68 -0.06
CA VAL A 18 -5.55 -7.97 0.28
C VAL A 18 -4.79 -7.81 1.58
N LYS A 19 -5.06 -8.69 2.52
CA LYS A 19 -4.42 -8.68 3.82
C LYS A 19 -3.09 -9.42 3.72
N SER A 20 -2.09 -8.93 4.44
CA SER A 20 -0.81 -9.61 4.50
C SER A 20 -0.99 -11.02 5.09
N PRO A 21 -0.38 -12.04 4.49
CA PRO A 21 -0.48 -13.39 5.05
C PRO A 21 0.26 -13.54 6.38
N PHE A 22 1.05 -12.55 6.73
CA PHE A 22 1.78 -12.59 8.00
C PHE A 22 1.08 -11.84 9.11
N SER A 23 -0.12 -11.30 8.84
CA SER A 23 -0.92 -10.68 9.89
C SER A 23 -1.46 -11.75 10.79
N GLY A 24 -1.45 -11.50 12.08
CA GLY A 24 -2.13 -12.38 13.00
C GLY A 24 -3.62 -12.36 12.72
N ASP A 25 -4.33 -13.40 13.10
CA ASP A 25 -5.72 -13.48 12.77
C ASP A 25 -6.63 -13.15 13.94
N ASP A 26 -6.11 -12.75 15.08
CA ASP A 26 -6.95 -12.56 16.22
C ASP A 26 -6.85 -11.20 16.88
N ASN A 27 -5.96 -10.33 16.50
CA ASN A 27 -5.82 -9.07 17.21
C ASN A 27 -5.92 -7.86 16.31
N GLY A 28 -6.21 -8.04 15.06
CA GLY A 28 -6.53 -6.91 14.20
C GLY A 28 -5.38 -6.04 13.75
N SER A 29 -4.17 -6.50 13.93
CA SER A 29 -3.02 -5.72 13.44
C SER A 29 -2.74 -6.09 12.01
N CYS A 30 -3.55 -5.59 11.10
CA CYS A 30 -3.54 -6.04 9.72
C CYS A 30 -3.24 -4.91 8.77
N VAL A 31 -2.16 -5.05 8.03
CA VAL A 31 -1.89 -4.16 6.91
C VAL A 31 -2.56 -4.76 5.68
N VAL A 32 -3.21 -3.91 4.89
CA VAL A 32 -3.88 -4.32 3.67
C VAL A 32 -3.37 -3.49 2.51
N VAL A 33 -3.34 -4.10 1.34
CA VAL A 33 -2.81 -3.47 0.13
C VAL A 33 -3.81 -3.66 -0.98
N ALA A 34 -4.03 -2.62 -1.77
CA ALA A 34 -4.83 -2.72 -2.99
C ALA A 34 -3.93 -2.30 -4.14
N ARG A 35 -3.88 -3.13 -5.18
CA ARG A 35 -3.05 -2.87 -6.34
C ARG A 35 -3.93 -2.59 -7.53
N PHE A 36 -3.49 -1.65 -8.35
CA PHE A 36 -4.24 -1.23 -9.52
C PHE A 36 -3.47 -1.57 -10.80
N ASP A 37 -4.19 -1.65 -11.90
CA ASP A 37 -3.61 -2.11 -13.16
C ASP A 37 -2.49 -1.20 -13.64
N ASN A 38 -2.55 0.07 -13.32
CA ASN A 38 -1.52 1.02 -13.76
C ASN A 38 -0.28 1.00 -12.88
N GLY A 39 -0.24 0.15 -11.86
CA GLY A 39 0.90 0.06 -10.96
C GLY A 39 0.76 0.83 -9.67
N ASP A 40 -0.27 1.63 -9.53
CA ASP A 40 -0.51 2.33 -8.27
C ASP A 40 -0.83 1.32 -7.18
N VAL A 41 -0.48 1.66 -5.94
CA VAL A 41 -0.70 0.81 -4.79
C VAL A 41 -1.22 1.64 -3.63
N TRP A 42 -2.28 1.18 -3.01
CA TRP A 42 -2.78 1.77 -1.78
C TRP A 42 -2.44 0.86 -0.62
N VAL A 43 -2.09 1.46 0.52
CA VAL A 43 -1.78 0.72 1.74
C VAL A 43 -2.68 1.24 2.85
N GLY A 44 -3.33 0.34 3.53
CA GLY A 44 -4.29 0.69 4.56
C GLY A 44 -4.15 -0.16 5.80
N ASP A 45 -4.93 0.22 6.79
CA ASP A 45 -4.99 -0.46 8.08
C ASP A 45 -6.39 -1.01 8.25
N ASP A 46 -6.50 -2.33 8.18
CA ASP A 46 -7.80 -2.98 8.25
C ASP A 46 -8.45 -2.81 9.62
N LYS A 47 -7.66 -2.53 10.64
CA LYS A 47 -8.18 -2.31 11.97
C LYS A 47 -8.89 -0.96 12.09
N ASN A 48 -8.52 0.00 11.27
CA ASN A 48 -9.09 1.34 11.30
C ASN A 48 -9.56 1.72 9.91
N PRO A 49 -10.63 1.09 9.40
CA PRO A 49 -11.01 1.27 8.00
C PRO A 49 -11.45 2.70 7.68
N ASN A 50 -11.79 3.51 8.69
CA ASN A 50 -12.18 4.89 8.44
C ASN A 50 -10.99 5.83 8.34
N ARG A 51 -9.78 5.35 8.61
CA ARG A 51 -8.60 6.18 8.49
C ARG A 51 -8.17 6.25 7.05
N PRO A 52 -7.61 7.38 6.63
CA PRO A 52 -7.10 7.48 5.26
C PRO A 52 -6.00 6.47 5.00
N HIS A 53 -5.99 5.94 3.80
CA HIS A 53 -4.91 5.08 3.37
C HIS A 53 -3.79 5.91 2.75
N LEU A 54 -2.67 5.28 2.48
CA LEU A 54 -1.58 5.87 1.73
C LEU A 54 -1.65 5.37 0.30
N ALA A 55 -1.25 6.21 -0.63
CA ALA A 55 -1.24 5.84 -2.04
C ALA A 55 0.13 6.13 -2.64
N PHE A 56 0.63 5.19 -3.42
CA PHE A 56 1.94 5.27 -4.05
C PHE A 56 1.79 5.00 -5.53
N ASP A 57 2.58 5.71 -6.35
CA ASP A 57 2.67 5.31 -7.74
C ASP A 57 3.65 4.12 -7.84
N LYS A 58 3.77 3.60 -9.06
CA LYS A 58 4.58 2.41 -9.27
C LYS A 58 6.04 2.61 -8.87
N ALA A 59 6.61 3.77 -9.20
CA ALA A 59 8.01 4.03 -8.88
C ALA A 59 8.22 4.16 -7.39
N GLU A 60 7.31 4.84 -6.70
CA GLU A 60 7.40 4.98 -5.27
C GLU A 60 7.28 3.66 -4.56
N TRP A 61 6.34 2.82 -5.00
CA TRP A 61 6.14 1.51 -4.41
C TRP A 61 7.36 0.62 -4.63
N THR A 62 7.92 0.66 -5.84
CA THR A 62 9.10 -0.12 -6.15
C THR A 62 10.28 0.28 -5.27
N ALA A 63 10.47 1.58 -5.08
CA ALA A 63 11.56 2.05 -4.24
C ALA A 63 11.38 1.61 -2.79
N PHE A 64 10.14 1.65 -2.31
CA PHE A 64 9.85 1.21 -0.95
C PHE A 64 10.15 -0.28 -0.78
N ILE A 65 9.69 -1.09 -1.72
CA ILE A 65 9.93 -2.54 -1.66
C ILE A 65 11.43 -2.84 -1.74
N GLN A 66 12.17 -2.12 -2.59
CA GLN A 66 13.61 -2.34 -2.69
C GLN A 66 14.32 -2.06 -1.37
N ALA A 67 13.90 -1.03 -0.64
CA ALA A 67 14.50 -0.73 0.65
C ALA A 67 14.23 -1.85 1.65
N ILE A 68 13.02 -2.40 1.60
CA ILE A 68 12.66 -3.51 2.49
C ILE A 68 13.47 -4.76 2.13
N GLU A 69 13.58 -5.06 0.84
CA GLU A 69 14.31 -6.25 0.41
C GLU A 69 15.79 -6.17 0.70
N ALA A 70 16.34 -4.97 0.66
CA ALA A 70 17.74 -4.75 0.99
C ALA A 70 17.98 -4.74 2.50
N ARG A 71 16.91 -4.84 3.28
CA ARG A 71 16.99 -4.83 4.74
C ARG A 71 17.64 -3.56 5.26
N ASP A 72 17.33 -2.45 4.62
CA ASP A 72 17.80 -1.15 5.06
C ASP A 72 17.28 -0.89 6.46
N PRO A 73 18.14 -0.73 7.48
CA PRO A 73 17.67 -0.61 8.85
C PRO A 73 16.82 0.62 9.11
N ARG A 74 16.88 1.61 8.23
CA ARG A 74 16.01 2.78 8.37
C ARG A 74 14.57 2.44 8.03
N PHE A 75 14.34 1.31 7.31
CA PHE A 75 13.01 0.88 6.91
C PHE A 75 12.55 -0.37 7.63
N THR A 76 13.48 -1.19 8.11
CA THR A 76 13.13 -2.51 8.63
C THR A 76 13.48 -2.72 10.09
N ALA A 77 14.07 -1.74 10.69
CA ALA A 77 14.63 -1.81 12.05
C ALA A 77 14.10 -2.88 12.98
#